data_446000852287022021c9d859c20efd1d
#
_entry.id   446000852287022021c9d859c20efd1d
#
_cell.length_a   1.000
_cell.length_b   1.000
_cell.length_c   1.000
_cell.angle_alpha   90.00
_cell.angle_beta   90.00
_cell.angle_gamma   90.00
#
_symmetry.space_group_name_H-M   'P 1'
#
loop_
_entity.id
_entity.type
_entity.pdbx_description
1 polymer ?
#
loop_
_entity_poly.entity_id
_entity_poly.type
_entity_poly.pdbx_seq_one_letter_code
_entity_poly.pdbx_strand_id
1 'polypeptide(L)'
;MRLTRWMGDVVVAHGGRVVKELGDGVLSVFTDAHAAVQAAADLQRDHQLTLARWAEPMRMAIRIGVATGEVVELEGDTYGDAVNVASRLCERAGASEIWVTDATAVDAGAVPRVHFRRLGMFDIRGKSESQVVYQADWRDDQPQEALTQHALLPSVLAPLDNVLGTVELVWTDEKRVFNSEEVPVHVGRSPEADCFVHDPRVSRMHARIDWRQGVFTLTDLSSFGSWVRFDGSDAEVRLRRDACILHGSGTISLGIAFGPGAPVLKFHVTGSSMNLS
;
A
#
# COMPACT_ATOMS: atom_id res chain seq x y z
N MET A 1 4.90 21.04 -21.86
CA MET A 1 5.77 19.85 -21.93
C MET A 1 4.86 18.64 -21.75
N ARG A 2 4.86 17.65 -22.63
CA ARG A 2 4.04 16.46 -22.41
C ARG A 2 4.67 15.66 -21.27
N LEU A 3 3.87 15.22 -20.31
CA LEU A 3 4.30 14.46 -19.13
C LEU A 3 5.10 13.20 -19.54
N THR A 4 4.61 12.46 -20.53
CA THR A 4 5.24 11.25 -21.08
C THR A 4 6.64 11.51 -21.64
N ARG A 5 6.84 12.64 -22.32
CA ARG A 5 8.17 13.00 -22.86
C ARG A 5 9.19 13.23 -21.75
N TRP A 6 8.80 13.96 -20.69
CA TRP A 6 9.66 14.19 -19.54
C TRP A 6 9.98 12.86 -18.81
N MET A 7 8.97 11.97 -18.63
CA MET A 7 9.23 10.64 -18.07
C MET A 7 10.23 9.85 -18.91
N GLY A 8 10.09 9.90 -20.24
CA GLY A 8 11.03 9.26 -21.17
C GLY A 8 12.44 9.82 -21.06
N ASP A 9 12.60 11.13 -20.92
CA ASP A 9 13.91 11.77 -20.77
C ASP A 9 14.61 11.28 -19.48
N VAL A 10 13.88 11.15 -18.36
CA VAL A 10 14.43 10.61 -17.11
C VAL A 10 14.79 9.12 -17.26
N VAL A 11 13.95 8.32 -17.89
CA VAL A 11 14.22 6.90 -18.16
C VAL A 11 15.53 6.74 -18.94
N VAL A 12 15.70 7.50 -20.02
CA VAL A 12 16.92 7.44 -20.87
C VAL A 12 18.14 7.92 -20.11
N ALA A 13 18.03 8.96 -19.28
CA ALA A 13 19.13 9.47 -18.46
C ALA A 13 19.67 8.40 -17.46
N HIS A 14 18.83 7.45 -17.03
CA HIS A 14 19.20 6.35 -16.16
C HIS A 14 19.53 5.03 -16.93
N GLY A 15 19.75 5.12 -18.24
CA GLY A 15 20.12 3.94 -19.06
C GLY A 15 18.95 3.02 -19.42
N GLY A 16 17.74 3.45 -19.18
CA GLY A 16 16.54 2.74 -19.60
C GLY A 16 16.11 3.10 -21.03
N ARG A 17 15.16 2.37 -21.55
CA ARG A 17 14.54 2.59 -22.86
C ARG A 17 13.02 2.65 -22.72
N VAL A 18 12.41 3.66 -23.30
CA VAL A 18 10.95 3.72 -23.44
C VAL A 18 10.52 2.73 -24.52
N VAL A 19 9.62 1.82 -24.17
CA VAL A 19 9.01 0.86 -25.10
C VAL A 19 7.86 1.53 -25.83
N LYS A 20 6.92 2.10 -25.05
CA LYS A 20 5.75 2.78 -25.61
C LYS A 20 5.11 3.77 -24.63
N GLU A 21 4.41 4.74 -25.17
CA GLU A 21 3.52 5.61 -24.40
C GLU A 21 2.15 4.94 -24.24
N LEU A 22 1.58 5.01 -23.03
CA LEU A 22 0.30 4.41 -22.63
C LEU A 22 -0.65 5.52 -22.16
N GLY A 23 -1.06 6.38 -23.09
CA GLY A 23 -1.89 7.54 -22.75
C GLY A 23 -1.13 8.60 -21.97
N ASP A 24 -1.31 8.64 -20.66
CA ASP A 24 -0.64 9.54 -19.71
C ASP A 24 0.60 8.92 -19.04
N GLY A 25 0.92 7.66 -19.34
CA GLY A 25 2.04 6.91 -18.79
C GLY A 25 3.03 6.41 -19.85
N VAL A 26 4.09 5.76 -19.39
CA VAL A 26 5.11 5.13 -20.24
C VAL A 26 5.42 3.71 -19.75
N LEU A 27 5.62 2.79 -20.69
CA LEU A 27 6.25 1.51 -20.43
C LEU A 27 7.73 1.62 -20.78
N SER A 28 8.59 1.27 -19.84
CA SER A 28 10.03 1.36 -20.02
C SER A 28 10.71 0.07 -19.54
N VAL A 29 11.86 -0.25 -20.12
CA VAL A 29 12.69 -1.38 -19.74
C VAL A 29 14.09 -0.90 -19.36
N PHE A 30 14.70 -1.61 -18.42
CA PHE A 30 16.06 -1.42 -17.96
C PHE A 30 16.75 -2.77 -17.93
N THR A 31 18.05 -2.78 -18.12
CA THR A 31 18.87 -4.00 -17.94
C THR A 31 19.38 -4.16 -16.52
N ASP A 32 19.19 -3.13 -15.69
CA ASP A 32 19.62 -3.08 -14.31
C ASP A 32 18.48 -2.62 -13.39
N ALA A 33 18.19 -3.42 -12.37
CA ALA A 33 17.10 -3.13 -11.41
C ALA A 33 17.41 -1.91 -10.54
N HIS A 34 18.70 -1.69 -10.20
CA HIS A 34 19.12 -0.50 -9.44
C HIS A 34 18.79 0.78 -10.21
N ALA A 35 19.18 0.83 -11.49
CA ALA A 35 18.90 1.96 -12.36
C ALA A 35 17.40 2.20 -12.54
N ALA A 36 16.59 1.13 -12.65
CA ALA A 36 15.15 1.23 -12.76
C ALA A 36 14.50 1.85 -11.52
N VAL A 37 14.92 1.42 -10.33
CA VAL A 37 14.41 1.95 -9.06
C VAL A 37 14.88 3.38 -8.82
N GLN A 38 16.14 3.69 -9.15
CA GLN A 38 16.68 5.05 -9.06
C GLN A 38 15.92 6.01 -9.98
N ALA A 39 15.67 5.61 -11.24
CA ALA A 39 14.88 6.39 -12.19
C ALA A 39 13.45 6.64 -11.67
N ALA A 40 12.81 5.62 -11.09
CA ALA A 40 11.49 5.74 -10.50
C ALA A 40 11.47 6.73 -9.32
N ALA A 41 12.48 6.68 -8.45
CA ALA A 41 12.61 7.60 -7.33
C ALA A 41 12.83 9.04 -7.78
N ASP A 42 13.69 9.26 -8.78
CA ASP A 42 13.96 10.59 -9.30
C ASP A 42 12.77 11.18 -10.07
N LEU A 43 12.00 10.33 -10.80
CA LEU A 43 10.70 10.72 -11.37
C LEU A 43 9.74 11.25 -10.29
N GLN A 44 9.64 10.59 -9.16
CA GLN A 44 8.76 11.03 -8.08
C GLN A 44 9.25 12.33 -7.43
N ARG A 45 10.55 12.47 -7.18
CA ARG A 45 11.15 13.68 -6.59
C ARG A 45 10.96 14.90 -7.50
N ASP A 46 11.29 14.77 -8.76
CA ASP A 46 11.15 15.86 -9.74
C ASP A 46 9.67 16.22 -9.96
N HIS A 47 8.80 15.22 -9.97
CA HIS A 47 7.37 15.46 -10.08
C HIS A 47 6.82 16.20 -8.87
N GLN A 48 7.22 15.84 -7.66
CA GLN A 48 6.82 16.53 -6.43
C GLN A 48 7.22 18.01 -6.45
N LEU A 49 8.45 18.33 -6.90
CA LEU A 49 8.92 19.69 -7.06
C LEU A 49 8.10 20.48 -8.10
N THR A 50 7.63 19.79 -9.13
CA THR A 50 6.79 20.39 -10.18
C THR A 50 5.36 20.60 -9.68
N LEU A 51 4.78 19.62 -8.95
CA LEU A 51 3.44 19.73 -8.37
C LEU A 51 3.31 20.89 -7.38
N ALA A 52 4.37 21.21 -6.63
CA ALA A 52 4.39 22.34 -5.71
C ALA A 52 4.11 23.69 -6.39
N ARG A 53 4.31 23.77 -7.71
CA ARG A 53 4.11 24.97 -8.55
C ARG A 53 2.73 25.02 -9.20
N TRP A 54 1.94 23.94 -9.13
CA TRP A 54 0.64 23.84 -9.79
C TRP A 54 -0.51 24.09 -8.81
N ALA A 55 -1.61 24.65 -9.33
CA ALA A 55 -2.83 24.78 -8.53
C ALA A 55 -3.41 23.42 -8.17
N GLU A 56 -3.98 23.27 -6.98
CA GLU A 56 -4.49 21.99 -6.43
C GLU A 56 -5.34 21.15 -7.40
N PRO A 57 -6.29 21.71 -8.16
CA PRO A 57 -7.11 20.92 -9.07
C PRO A 57 -6.34 20.27 -10.24
N MET A 58 -5.10 20.70 -10.50
CA MET A 58 -4.27 20.22 -11.61
C MET A 58 -3.14 19.28 -11.14
N ARG A 59 -3.08 18.95 -9.86
CA ARG A 59 -2.05 18.09 -9.29
C ARG A 59 -2.40 16.62 -9.55
N MET A 60 -1.81 16.05 -10.58
CA MET A 60 -1.90 14.62 -10.87
C MET A 60 -0.71 13.90 -10.24
N ALA A 61 -0.96 12.89 -9.41
CA ALA A 61 0.08 12.07 -8.83
C ALA A 61 0.50 10.94 -9.79
N ILE A 62 1.79 10.60 -9.79
CA ILE A 62 2.33 9.47 -10.57
C ILE A 62 2.32 8.22 -9.71
N ARG A 63 1.99 7.08 -10.32
CA ARG A 63 2.13 5.74 -9.75
C ARG A 63 3.13 4.96 -10.57
N ILE A 64 4.01 4.19 -9.93
CA ILE A 64 5.06 3.44 -10.61
C ILE A 64 5.06 2.01 -10.10
N GLY A 65 5.09 1.04 -11.03
CA GLY A 65 5.31 -0.37 -10.74
C GLY A 65 6.59 -0.84 -11.42
N VAL A 66 7.46 -1.54 -10.68
CA VAL A 66 8.72 -2.09 -11.21
C VAL A 66 8.76 -3.58 -10.92
N ALA A 67 9.05 -4.39 -11.92
CA ALA A 67 9.20 -5.84 -11.78
C ALA A 67 10.38 -6.34 -12.59
N THR A 68 11.18 -7.20 -11.97
CA THR A 68 12.29 -7.90 -12.61
C THR A 68 11.83 -9.23 -13.17
N GLY A 69 12.28 -9.59 -14.35
CA GLY A 69 12.01 -10.88 -14.99
C GLY A 69 12.40 -10.89 -16.47
N GLU A 70 12.32 -12.07 -17.06
CA GLU A 70 12.59 -12.24 -18.49
C GLU A 70 11.51 -11.57 -19.34
N VAL A 71 11.95 -10.88 -20.39
CA VAL A 71 11.09 -10.25 -21.38
C VAL A 71 11.54 -10.59 -22.79
N VAL A 72 10.62 -10.64 -23.72
CA VAL A 72 10.87 -10.87 -25.15
C VAL A 72 10.51 -9.60 -25.90
N GLU A 73 11.40 -9.14 -26.74
CA GLU A 73 11.14 -8.04 -27.67
C GLU A 73 10.66 -8.58 -29.02
N LEU A 74 9.51 -8.14 -29.46
CA LEU A 74 8.93 -8.52 -30.74
C LEU A 74 8.31 -7.27 -31.40
N GLU A 75 8.71 -6.97 -32.64
CA GLU A 75 8.17 -5.87 -33.44
C GLU A 75 8.19 -4.48 -32.74
N GLY A 76 9.21 -4.25 -31.89
CA GLY A 76 9.37 -3.00 -31.15
C GLY A 76 8.57 -2.89 -29.86
N ASP A 77 7.79 -3.92 -29.53
CA ASP A 77 7.09 -4.05 -28.24
C ASP A 77 7.81 -5.06 -27.32
N THR A 78 7.50 -5.03 -26.04
CA THR A 78 8.09 -5.88 -25.01
C THR A 78 7.01 -6.71 -24.34
N TYR A 79 7.18 -8.01 -24.32
CA TYR A 79 6.26 -8.99 -23.76
C TYR A 79 6.96 -9.82 -22.69
N GLY A 80 6.20 -10.21 -21.70
CA GLY A 80 6.69 -11.09 -20.62
C GLY A 80 5.88 -10.94 -19.37
N ASP A 81 6.08 -11.86 -18.46
CA ASP A 81 5.38 -11.89 -17.19
C ASP A 81 5.73 -10.66 -16.35
N ALA A 82 7.01 -10.22 -16.36
CA ALA A 82 7.44 -9.01 -15.66
C ALA A 82 6.67 -7.75 -16.11
N VAL A 83 6.32 -7.63 -17.40
CA VAL A 83 5.52 -6.51 -17.91
C VAL A 83 4.11 -6.51 -17.29
N ASN A 84 3.48 -7.68 -17.22
CA ASN A 84 2.16 -7.81 -16.61
C ASN A 84 2.21 -7.51 -15.10
N VAL A 85 3.23 -8.01 -14.41
CA VAL A 85 3.43 -7.76 -12.98
C VAL A 85 3.64 -6.26 -12.71
N ALA A 86 4.54 -5.60 -13.44
CA ALA A 86 4.79 -4.16 -13.30
C ALA A 86 3.51 -3.33 -13.53
N SER A 87 2.71 -3.66 -14.56
CA SER A 87 1.42 -3.02 -14.81
C SER A 87 0.46 -3.17 -13.62
N ARG A 88 0.35 -4.38 -13.05
CA ARG A 88 -0.51 -4.65 -11.90
C ARG A 88 -0.05 -3.94 -10.61
N LEU A 89 1.26 -3.84 -10.40
CA LEU A 89 1.81 -3.06 -9.30
C LEU A 89 1.46 -1.58 -9.46
N CYS A 90 1.64 -1.03 -10.67
CA CYS A 90 1.29 0.35 -10.99
C CYS A 90 -0.21 0.65 -10.78
N GLU A 91 -1.10 -0.26 -11.21
CA GLU A 91 -2.54 -0.13 -10.99
C GLU A 91 -2.93 -0.10 -9.51
N ARG A 92 -2.22 -0.84 -8.67
CA ARG A 92 -2.49 -0.99 -7.23
C ARG A 92 -1.75 0.00 -6.34
N ALA A 93 -0.67 0.57 -6.83
CA ALA A 93 0.09 1.59 -6.11
C ALA A 93 -0.79 2.81 -5.82
N GLY A 94 -0.60 3.40 -4.66
CA GLY A 94 -1.22 4.65 -4.29
C GLY A 94 -0.60 5.86 -5.01
N ALA A 95 -1.21 7.01 -4.83
CA ALA A 95 -0.70 8.28 -5.35
C ALA A 95 0.73 8.56 -4.85
N SER A 96 1.65 8.84 -5.76
CA SER A 96 3.08 9.08 -5.48
C SER A 96 3.82 7.89 -4.86
N GLU A 97 3.34 6.67 -5.07
CA GLU A 97 4.01 5.46 -4.62
C GLU A 97 4.78 4.76 -5.75
N ILE A 98 5.83 4.04 -5.35
CA ILE A 98 6.61 3.13 -6.19
C ILE A 98 6.49 1.74 -5.58
N TRP A 99 5.86 0.80 -6.28
CA TRP A 99 5.77 -0.58 -5.86
C TRP A 99 6.70 -1.47 -6.67
N VAL A 100 7.39 -2.36 -5.99
CA VAL A 100 8.37 -3.26 -6.61
C VAL A 100 8.15 -4.69 -6.13
N THR A 101 8.53 -5.69 -6.95
CA THR A 101 8.57 -7.09 -6.52
C THR A 101 9.75 -7.36 -5.58
N ASP A 102 9.69 -8.46 -4.84
CA ASP A 102 10.80 -8.95 -4.01
C ASP A 102 12.07 -9.12 -4.83
N ALA A 103 11.97 -9.78 -5.99
CA ALA A 103 13.10 -9.94 -6.92
C ALA A 103 13.71 -8.59 -7.30
N THR A 104 12.87 -7.58 -7.60
CA THR A 104 13.36 -6.25 -7.93
C THR A 104 14.08 -5.60 -6.75
N ALA A 105 13.54 -5.72 -5.52
CA ALA A 105 14.16 -5.15 -4.34
C ALA A 105 15.50 -5.79 -4.03
N VAL A 106 15.60 -7.11 -4.19
CA VAL A 106 16.86 -7.89 -4.02
C VAL A 106 17.89 -7.49 -5.09
N ASP A 107 17.50 -7.49 -6.36
CA ASP A 107 18.40 -7.20 -7.48
C ASP A 107 18.86 -5.74 -7.49
N ALA A 108 18.01 -4.80 -7.09
CA ALA A 108 18.37 -3.38 -6.98
C ALA A 108 19.37 -3.12 -5.84
N GLY A 109 19.34 -3.93 -4.79
CA GLY A 109 20.22 -3.75 -3.63
C GLY A 109 19.99 -2.39 -2.93
N ALA A 110 21.07 -1.80 -2.42
CA ALA A 110 21.01 -0.48 -1.79
C ALA A 110 20.94 0.62 -2.85
N VAL A 111 19.79 1.29 -2.96
CA VAL A 111 19.59 2.43 -3.86
C VAL A 111 19.69 3.74 -3.06
N PRO A 112 20.48 4.73 -3.50
CA PRO A 112 20.67 5.97 -2.75
C PRO A 112 19.34 6.68 -2.47
N ARG A 113 19.10 7.02 -1.20
CA ARG A 113 17.90 7.75 -0.73
C ARG A 113 16.59 7.01 -1.04
N VAL A 114 16.62 5.67 -1.12
CA VAL A 114 15.45 4.83 -1.28
C VAL A 114 15.48 3.75 -0.20
N HIS A 115 14.35 3.59 0.49
CA HIS A 115 14.18 2.55 1.50
C HIS A 115 13.08 1.59 1.04
N PHE A 116 13.37 0.29 1.05
CA PHE A 116 12.38 -0.73 0.71
C PHE A 116 11.57 -1.11 1.95
N ARG A 117 10.27 -0.79 1.93
CA ARG A 117 9.31 -1.18 2.95
C ARG A 117 8.43 -2.31 2.41
N ARG A 118 8.47 -3.46 3.05
CA ARG A 118 7.65 -4.60 2.66
C ARG A 118 6.16 -4.28 2.83
N LEU A 119 5.34 -4.49 1.79
CA LEU A 119 3.89 -4.30 1.82
C LEU A 119 3.12 -5.60 2.06
N GLY A 120 3.71 -6.77 1.73
CA GLY A 120 3.10 -8.08 1.94
C GLY A 120 3.06 -8.97 0.71
N MET A 121 2.26 -10.03 0.81
CA MET A 121 2.00 -10.94 -0.30
C MET A 121 0.76 -10.48 -1.05
N PHE A 122 0.87 -10.37 -2.36
CA PHE A 122 -0.21 -9.95 -3.23
C PHE A 122 -0.48 -11.02 -4.29
N ASP A 123 -1.75 -11.35 -4.46
CA ASP A 123 -2.20 -12.19 -5.57
C ASP A 123 -2.20 -11.35 -6.83
N ILE A 124 -1.31 -11.67 -7.75
CA ILE A 124 -1.22 -11.03 -9.06
C ILE A 124 -1.93 -11.93 -10.07
N ARG A 125 -3.01 -11.44 -10.66
CA ARG A 125 -3.80 -12.21 -11.62
C ARG A 125 -2.92 -12.72 -12.75
N GLY A 126 -2.91 -14.04 -12.96
CA GLY A 126 -2.07 -14.72 -13.95
C GLY A 126 -0.81 -15.36 -13.35
N LYS A 127 -0.57 -15.21 -12.05
CA LYS A 127 0.44 -15.98 -11.29
C LYS A 127 -0.25 -17.06 -10.47
N SER A 128 0.38 -18.25 -10.38
CA SER A 128 -0.08 -19.35 -9.53
C SER A 128 0.26 -19.11 -8.04
N GLU A 129 1.20 -18.23 -7.76
CA GLU A 129 1.70 -17.94 -6.41
C GLU A 129 1.62 -16.45 -6.11
N SER A 130 1.28 -16.13 -4.86
CA SER A 130 1.31 -14.76 -4.34
C SER A 130 2.73 -14.21 -4.38
N GLN A 131 2.90 -12.96 -4.78
CA GLN A 131 4.19 -12.28 -4.86
C GLN A 131 4.38 -11.35 -3.65
N VAL A 132 5.57 -11.40 -3.06
CA VAL A 132 5.95 -10.39 -2.06
C VAL A 132 6.22 -9.06 -2.77
N VAL A 133 5.61 -7.99 -2.25
CA VAL A 133 5.69 -6.65 -2.81
C VAL A 133 6.28 -5.70 -1.79
N TYR A 134 7.10 -4.77 -2.25
CA TYR A 134 7.69 -3.70 -1.46
C TYR A 134 7.26 -2.34 -2.02
N GLN A 135 7.16 -1.37 -1.15
CA GLN A 135 7.18 0.04 -1.53
C GLN A 135 8.62 0.53 -1.48
N ALA A 136 9.08 1.13 -2.56
CA ALA A 136 10.33 1.87 -2.58
C ALA A 136 10.02 3.31 -2.12
N ASP A 137 10.31 3.59 -0.85
CA ASP A 137 10.12 4.92 -0.26
C ASP A 137 11.27 5.82 -0.71
N TRP A 138 10.94 6.86 -1.44
CA TRP A 138 11.85 7.79 -2.10
C TRP A 138 11.93 9.15 -1.42
N ARG A 139 11.13 9.38 -0.34
CA ARG A 139 11.09 10.64 0.40
C ARG A 139 12.25 10.72 1.37
N ASP A 140 12.84 11.92 1.49
CA ASP A 140 13.98 12.16 2.39
C ASP A 140 13.57 12.35 3.87
N ASP A 141 12.27 12.45 4.16
CA ASP A 141 11.75 12.80 5.48
C ASP A 141 11.57 11.59 6.42
N GLN A 142 12.59 10.74 6.52
CA GLN A 142 12.68 9.84 7.67
C GLN A 142 13.71 10.40 8.64
N PRO A 143 13.36 10.71 9.90
CA PRO A 143 14.35 11.09 10.90
C PRO A 143 15.34 9.96 11.07
N GLN A 144 16.60 10.25 10.84
CA GLN A 144 17.74 9.34 10.96
C GLN A 144 17.98 8.87 12.42
N GLU A 145 17.08 9.17 13.34
CA GLU A 145 17.22 8.86 14.76
C GLU A 145 16.87 7.43 15.15
N ALA A 146 16.21 6.65 14.29
CA ALA A 146 15.90 5.24 14.60
C ALA A 146 17.02 4.26 14.21
N LEU A 147 18.08 4.69 13.51
CA LEU A 147 19.13 3.82 12.99
C LEU A 147 20.42 3.77 13.80
N THR A 148 20.57 4.61 14.84
CA THR A 148 21.86 4.74 15.56
C THR A 148 22.03 3.73 16.71
N GLN A 149 21.07 2.86 16.99
CA GLN A 149 21.20 1.85 18.06
C GLN A 149 21.35 0.40 17.62
N HIS A 150 21.36 0.08 16.31
CA HIS A 150 21.51 -1.30 15.85
C HIS A 150 22.78 -1.63 15.05
N ALA A 151 23.81 -0.79 15.12
CA ALA A 151 25.07 -0.99 14.36
C ALA A 151 26.09 -1.92 15.03
N LEU A 152 25.76 -2.66 16.05
CA LEU A 152 26.69 -3.57 16.74
C LEU A 152 26.04 -4.88 17.19
N LEU A 153 25.38 -5.63 16.30
CA LEU A 153 25.12 -7.05 16.54
C LEU A 153 25.20 -7.83 15.22
N PRO A 154 25.89 -9.01 15.20
CA PRO A 154 26.03 -9.80 14.00
C PRO A 154 24.68 -10.39 13.59
N SER A 155 24.49 -10.48 12.28
CA SER A 155 23.37 -11.08 11.58
C SER A 155 22.86 -12.35 12.23
N VAL A 156 21.75 -12.22 12.95
CA VAL A 156 20.81 -13.33 13.12
C VAL A 156 19.50 -12.81 12.54
N LEU A 157 19.13 -13.35 11.39
CA LEU A 157 17.81 -13.22 10.81
C LEU A 157 16.79 -13.76 11.81
N ALA A 158 16.31 -12.90 12.71
CA ALA A 158 15.10 -13.18 13.45
C ALA A 158 13.93 -12.71 12.58
N PRO A 159 12.91 -13.53 12.35
CA PRO A 159 11.69 -13.09 11.69
C PRO A 159 11.06 -11.96 12.51
N LEU A 160 10.67 -10.85 11.86
CA LEU A 160 9.89 -9.76 12.46
C LEU A 160 8.44 -10.20 12.80
N ASP A 161 8.19 -11.49 12.95
CA ASP A 161 6.87 -12.10 13.15
C ASP A 161 6.39 -12.07 14.61
N ASN A 162 7.07 -11.36 15.52
CA ASN A 162 6.72 -11.40 16.93
C ASN A 162 6.32 -10.04 17.56
N VAL A 163 5.87 -9.08 16.78
CA VAL A 163 5.18 -7.92 17.35
C VAL A 163 3.70 -8.27 17.49
N LEU A 164 3.32 -8.78 18.63
CA LEU A 164 1.91 -9.04 18.95
C LEU A 164 1.17 -7.71 19.03
N GLY A 165 0.17 -7.53 18.15
CA GLY A 165 -0.74 -6.41 18.20
C GLY A 165 -2.11 -6.86 18.71
N THR A 166 -2.91 -5.93 19.23
CA THR A 166 -4.31 -6.16 19.56
C THR A 166 -5.19 -5.11 18.90
N VAL A 167 -6.36 -5.54 18.43
CA VAL A 167 -7.44 -4.66 17.98
C VAL A 167 -8.65 -4.87 18.89
N GLU A 168 -9.08 -3.81 19.53
CA GLU A 168 -10.30 -3.74 20.31
C GLU A 168 -11.41 -3.20 19.42
N LEU A 169 -12.56 -3.87 19.39
CA LEU A 169 -13.77 -3.48 18.68
C LEU A 169 -14.90 -3.32 19.68
N VAL A 170 -15.62 -2.18 19.61
CA VAL A 170 -16.75 -1.90 20.48
C VAL A 170 -17.98 -1.59 19.64
N TRP A 171 -19.01 -2.42 19.74
CA TRP A 171 -20.32 -2.23 19.16
C TRP A 171 -21.36 -2.07 20.26
N THR A 172 -22.01 -0.92 20.32
CA THR A 172 -22.90 -0.55 21.44
C THR A 172 -22.18 -0.71 22.80
N ASP A 173 -22.56 -1.70 23.61
CA ASP A 173 -21.96 -1.99 24.90
C ASP A 173 -21.10 -3.28 24.87
N GLU A 174 -21.04 -3.96 23.72
CA GLU A 174 -20.21 -5.16 23.55
C GLU A 174 -18.79 -4.76 23.11
N LYS A 175 -17.83 -5.17 23.92
CA LYS A 175 -16.41 -5.01 23.67
C LYS A 175 -15.79 -6.37 23.35
N ARG A 176 -15.06 -6.45 22.24
CA ARG A 176 -14.25 -7.61 21.86
C ARG A 176 -12.83 -7.18 21.58
N VAL A 177 -11.88 -7.98 22.01
CA VAL A 177 -10.44 -7.76 21.78
C VAL A 177 -9.90 -8.97 21.04
N PHE A 178 -9.19 -8.73 19.96
CA PHE A 178 -8.56 -9.77 19.16
C PHE A 178 -7.06 -9.48 19.09
N ASN A 179 -6.26 -10.49 19.26
CA ASN A 179 -4.81 -10.39 19.05
C ASN A 179 -4.46 -10.71 17.59
N SER A 180 -3.21 -10.45 17.21
CA SER A 180 -2.72 -10.68 15.85
C SER A 180 -2.70 -12.14 15.39
N GLU A 181 -2.88 -13.10 16.31
CA GLU A 181 -2.98 -14.53 15.99
C GLU A 181 -4.44 -14.99 15.79
N GLU A 182 -5.41 -14.20 16.22
CA GLU A 182 -6.85 -14.48 16.10
C GLU A 182 -7.49 -13.92 14.83
N VAL A 183 -6.71 -13.31 13.96
CA VAL A 183 -7.19 -12.82 12.67
C VAL A 183 -7.18 -13.93 11.58
N PRO A 184 -8.03 -13.86 10.56
CA PRO A 184 -8.90 -12.73 10.21
C PRO A 184 -10.14 -12.60 11.09
N VAL A 185 -10.48 -11.37 11.51
CA VAL A 185 -11.71 -11.04 12.22
C VAL A 185 -12.76 -10.54 11.23
N HIS A 186 -13.92 -11.17 11.19
CA HIS A 186 -15.03 -10.75 10.35
C HIS A 186 -16.02 -9.90 11.13
N VAL A 187 -16.39 -8.77 10.54
CA VAL A 187 -17.41 -7.85 11.06
C VAL A 187 -18.64 -7.92 10.17
N GLY A 188 -19.81 -8.09 10.75
CA GLY A 188 -21.04 -8.17 9.96
C GLY A 188 -22.29 -8.47 10.75
N ARG A 189 -23.45 -8.49 10.05
CA ARG A 189 -24.74 -8.82 10.67
C ARG A 189 -25.08 -10.33 10.64
N SER A 190 -24.15 -11.19 10.18
CA SER A 190 -24.32 -12.64 10.37
C SER A 190 -23.96 -13.03 11.79
N PRO A 191 -24.73 -13.92 12.43
CA PRO A 191 -24.33 -14.51 13.70
C PRO A 191 -22.99 -15.25 13.64
N GLU A 192 -22.53 -15.61 12.45
CA GLU A 192 -21.23 -16.26 12.19
C GLU A 192 -20.05 -15.28 12.13
N ALA A 193 -20.33 -13.96 12.15
CA ALA A 193 -19.28 -12.96 12.17
C ALA A 193 -18.66 -12.88 13.58
N ASP A 194 -17.33 -12.76 13.62
CA ASP A 194 -16.58 -12.65 14.87
C ASP A 194 -16.98 -11.39 15.67
N CYS A 195 -17.30 -10.31 14.98
CA CYS A 195 -17.89 -9.11 15.54
C CYS A 195 -19.30 -8.92 14.93
N PHE A 196 -20.33 -9.32 15.68
CA PHE A 196 -21.71 -9.25 15.24
C PHE A 196 -22.29 -7.84 15.42
N VAL A 197 -22.78 -7.27 14.31
CA VAL A 197 -23.41 -5.93 14.27
C VAL A 197 -24.86 -6.07 13.87
N HIS A 198 -25.77 -5.95 14.82
CA HIS A 198 -27.20 -6.11 14.60
C HIS A 198 -27.83 -4.86 13.96
N ASP A 199 -27.56 -4.66 12.66
CA ASP A 199 -28.18 -3.58 11.88
C ASP A 199 -28.46 -4.03 10.44
N PRO A 200 -29.69 -3.82 9.90
CA PRO A 200 -30.10 -4.29 8.57
C PRO A 200 -29.30 -3.65 7.41
N ARG A 201 -28.67 -2.51 7.63
CA ARG A 201 -27.83 -1.80 6.65
C ARG A 201 -26.43 -2.42 6.53
N VAL A 202 -26.05 -3.23 7.50
CA VAL A 202 -24.76 -3.94 7.52
C VAL A 202 -24.88 -5.23 6.73
N SER A 203 -23.94 -5.53 5.85
CA SER A 203 -23.88 -6.80 5.12
C SER A 203 -23.62 -7.99 6.06
N ARG A 204 -24.02 -9.21 5.67
CA ARG A 204 -23.79 -10.42 6.48
C ARG A 204 -22.32 -10.57 6.87
N MET A 205 -21.43 -10.48 5.90
CA MET A 205 -19.97 -10.33 6.05
C MET A 205 -19.63 -8.96 5.45
N HIS A 206 -19.47 -7.95 6.31
CA HIS A 206 -19.39 -6.56 5.87
C HIS A 206 -17.96 -6.11 5.69
N ALA A 207 -17.10 -6.45 6.62
CA ALA A 207 -15.70 -6.13 6.58
C ALA A 207 -14.85 -7.25 7.20
N ARG A 208 -13.58 -7.26 6.90
CA ARG A 208 -12.60 -8.17 7.46
C ARG A 208 -11.40 -7.39 7.97
N ILE A 209 -10.90 -7.75 9.14
CA ILE A 209 -9.69 -7.20 9.71
C ILE A 209 -8.63 -8.30 9.70
N ASP A 210 -7.50 -8.02 9.04
CA ASP A 210 -6.34 -8.88 8.93
C ASP A 210 -5.15 -8.27 9.69
N TRP A 211 -4.25 -9.10 10.19
CA TRP A 211 -2.94 -8.66 10.65
C TRP A 211 -1.91 -8.92 9.56
N ARG A 212 -1.28 -7.86 9.06
CA ARG A 212 -0.29 -7.96 8.01
C ARG A 212 0.88 -7.02 8.31
N GLN A 213 2.09 -7.57 8.36
CA GLN A 213 3.31 -6.76 8.53
C GLN A 213 3.33 -5.85 9.76
N GLY A 214 2.81 -6.34 10.88
CA GLY A 214 2.81 -5.55 12.11
C GLY A 214 1.71 -4.50 12.18
N VAL A 215 0.70 -4.55 11.29
CA VAL A 215 -0.45 -3.63 11.30
C VAL A 215 -1.77 -4.36 11.06
N PHE A 216 -2.83 -3.86 11.68
CA PHE A 216 -4.19 -4.29 11.36
C PHE A 216 -4.69 -3.56 10.12
N THR A 217 -5.28 -4.32 9.19
CA THR A 217 -5.84 -3.79 7.94
C THR A 217 -7.32 -4.14 7.87
N LEU A 218 -8.17 -3.13 7.78
CA LEU A 218 -9.60 -3.26 7.52
C LEU A 218 -9.84 -3.35 6.02
N THR A 219 -10.49 -4.39 5.55
CA THR A 219 -10.94 -4.56 4.16
C THR A 219 -12.45 -4.55 4.10
N ASP A 220 -13.04 -3.66 3.31
CA ASP A 220 -14.49 -3.63 3.06
C ASP A 220 -14.89 -4.72 2.06
N LEU A 221 -15.84 -5.56 2.45
CA LEU A 221 -16.41 -6.64 1.64
C LEU A 221 -17.87 -6.35 1.25
N SER A 222 -18.40 -5.21 1.67
CA SER A 222 -19.82 -4.90 1.63
C SER A 222 -20.30 -4.44 0.25
N SER A 223 -21.63 -4.33 0.11
CA SER A 223 -22.26 -3.76 -1.09
C SER A 223 -22.32 -2.24 -1.05
N PHE A 224 -22.34 -1.63 0.14
CA PHE A 224 -22.57 -0.20 0.31
C PHE A 224 -21.33 0.58 0.76
N GLY A 225 -20.30 -0.12 1.26
CA GLY A 225 -19.04 0.47 1.71
C GLY A 225 -18.98 0.69 3.22
N SER A 226 -17.79 1.08 3.67
CA SER A 226 -17.46 1.46 5.04
C SER A 226 -16.83 2.85 5.04
N TRP A 227 -16.98 3.60 6.13
CA TRP A 227 -16.34 4.89 6.35
C TRP A 227 -15.52 4.82 7.63
N VAL A 228 -14.27 5.18 7.57
CA VAL A 228 -13.36 5.17 8.73
C VAL A 228 -13.00 6.60 9.09
N ARG A 229 -13.08 6.94 10.37
CA ARG A 229 -12.61 8.21 10.94
C ARG A 229 -11.68 7.91 12.09
N PHE A 230 -10.48 8.44 12.03
CA PHE A 230 -9.48 8.31 13.10
C PHE A 230 -9.65 9.43 14.12
N ASP A 231 -9.39 9.11 15.39
CA ASP A 231 -9.44 10.12 16.45
C ASP A 231 -8.41 11.23 16.19
N GLY A 232 -8.84 12.47 16.43
CA GLY A 232 -8.00 13.64 16.14
C GLY A 232 -8.04 14.12 14.68
N SER A 233 -8.84 13.48 13.81
CA SER A 233 -9.02 13.88 12.42
C SER A 233 -10.50 13.97 12.06
N ASP A 234 -10.91 15.05 11.38
CA ASP A 234 -12.24 15.17 10.79
C ASP A 234 -12.35 14.50 9.41
N ALA A 235 -11.23 14.03 8.85
CA ALA A 235 -11.20 13.37 7.57
C ALA A 235 -11.82 11.96 7.63
N GLU A 236 -12.64 11.64 6.64
CA GLU A 236 -13.25 10.32 6.49
C GLU A 236 -12.60 9.56 5.33
N VAL A 237 -12.17 8.33 5.60
CA VAL A 237 -11.70 7.39 4.58
C VAL A 237 -12.87 6.53 4.15
N ARG A 238 -13.33 6.67 2.91
CA ARG A 238 -14.39 5.82 2.36
C ARG A 238 -13.79 4.59 1.69
N LEU A 239 -14.24 3.43 2.13
CA LEU A 239 -13.87 2.14 1.55
C LEU A 239 -15.07 1.55 0.79
N ARG A 240 -14.80 1.04 -0.39
CA ARG A 240 -15.78 0.26 -1.16
C ARG A 240 -15.05 -0.83 -1.92
N ARG A 241 -15.01 -2.03 -1.33
CA ARG A 241 -14.15 -3.15 -1.76
C ARG A 241 -12.67 -2.74 -1.78
N ASP A 242 -12.31 -1.93 -0.81
CA ASP A 242 -10.99 -1.35 -0.63
C ASP A 242 -10.54 -1.55 0.81
N ALA A 243 -9.29 -1.23 1.13
CA ALA A 243 -8.72 -1.47 2.44
C ALA A 243 -7.99 -0.25 2.99
N CYS A 244 -7.96 -0.11 4.32
CA CYS A 244 -7.11 0.85 5.01
C CYS A 244 -6.43 0.22 6.22
N ILE A 245 -5.28 0.77 6.61
CA ILE A 245 -4.58 0.39 7.85
C ILE A 245 -5.31 1.04 9.03
N LEU A 246 -5.60 0.22 10.05
CA LEU A 246 -6.10 0.71 11.33
C LEU A 246 -4.92 1.03 12.25
N HIS A 247 -4.90 2.23 12.81
CA HIS A 247 -3.90 2.65 13.79
C HIS A 247 -4.54 3.51 14.88
N GLY A 248 -3.98 3.50 16.08
CA GLY A 248 -4.51 4.26 17.21
C GLY A 248 -5.98 3.94 17.49
N SER A 249 -6.82 4.95 17.60
CA SER A 249 -8.25 4.83 17.84
C SER A 249 -9.08 5.50 16.76
N GLY A 250 -10.34 5.09 16.65
CA GLY A 250 -11.27 5.69 15.70
C GLY A 250 -12.62 4.99 15.65
N THR A 251 -13.35 5.31 14.60
CA THR A 251 -14.70 4.80 14.36
C THR A 251 -14.88 4.35 12.93
N ILE A 252 -15.69 3.30 12.74
CA ILE A 252 -16.04 2.74 11.43
C ILE A 252 -17.55 2.79 11.30
N SER A 253 -18.07 3.55 10.34
CA SER A 253 -19.49 3.51 9.97
C SER A 253 -19.70 2.46 8.87
N LEU A 254 -20.65 1.54 9.10
CA LEU A 254 -20.86 0.36 8.25
C LEU A 254 -22.11 0.54 7.38
N GLY A 255 -21.96 0.51 6.07
CA GLY A 255 -23.06 0.54 5.10
C GLY A 255 -23.62 1.92 4.75
N ILE A 256 -23.41 2.92 5.59
CA ILE A 256 -23.77 4.32 5.34
C ILE A 256 -22.70 5.27 5.89
N ALA A 257 -22.64 6.49 5.39
CA ALA A 257 -21.77 7.53 5.91
C ALA A 257 -22.10 7.88 7.37
N PHE A 258 -21.17 8.49 8.08
CA PHE A 258 -21.42 8.99 9.43
C PHE A 258 -22.60 9.95 9.48
N GLY A 259 -23.47 9.75 10.44
CA GLY A 259 -24.66 10.56 10.65
C GLY A 259 -25.54 10.02 11.78
N PRO A 260 -26.67 10.71 12.07
CA PRO A 260 -27.59 10.26 13.11
C PRO A 260 -28.08 8.82 12.87
N GLY A 261 -27.88 7.94 13.84
CA GLY A 261 -28.30 6.54 13.79
C GLY A 261 -27.46 5.66 12.85
N ALA A 262 -26.29 6.10 12.39
CA ALA A 262 -25.37 5.25 11.64
C ALA A 262 -24.87 4.09 12.51
N PRO A 263 -24.73 2.86 11.95
CA PRO A 263 -24.12 1.75 12.68
C PRO A 263 -22.61 2.00 12.79
N VAL A 264 -22.16 2.48 13.93
CA VAL A 264 -20.77 2.86 14.19
C VAL A 264 -20.10 1.88 15.13
N LEU A 265 -19.05 1.23 14.64
CA LEU A 265 -18.14 0.38 15.40
C LEU A 265 -16.93 1.24 15.82
N LYS A 266 -16.60 1.27 17.10
CA LYS A 266 -15.36 1.90 17.57
C LYS A 266 -14.23 0.90 17.51
N PHE A 267 -13.02 1.37 17.24
CA PHE A 267 -11.82 0.53 17.29
C PHE A 267 -10.70 1.21 18.08
N HIS A 268 -9.84 0.38 18.67
CA HIS A 268 -8.58 0.80 19.28
C HIS A 268 -7.51 -0.24 18.99
N VAL A 269 -6.37 0.19 18.44
CA VAL A 269 -5.24 -0.66 18.07
C VAL A 269 -4.08 -0.39 19.01
N THR A 270 -3.52 -1.46 19.59
CA THR A 270 -2.30 -1.39 20.40
C THR A 270 -1.25 -2.38 19.89
N GLY A 271 0.03 -2.11 20.12
CA GLY A 271 1.12 -3.00 19.67
C GLY A 271 1.45 -2.89 18.18
N SER A 272 0.82 -1.96 17.44
CA SER A 272 1.24 -1.64 16.07
C SER A 272 2.63 -1.01 16.09
N SER A 273 3.52 -1.42 15.19
CA SER A 273 4.87 -0.84 15.05
C SER A 273 4.88 0.62 14.55
N MET A 274 3.71 1.23 14.38
CA MET A 274 3.58 2.66 14.12
C MET A 274 3.48 3.44 15.43
N ASN A 275 4.63 3.79 16.02
CA ASN A 275 4.72 4.93 16.91
C ASN A 275 4.73 6.20 16.04
N LEU A 276 3.55 6.78 15.84
CA LEU A 276 3.43 8.17 15.39
C LEU A 276 3.60 9.06 16.63
N SER A 277 4.83 9.51 16.88
CA SER A 277 5.13 10.64 17.77
C SER A 277 5.40 11.88 16.93
#